data_9b8e08c0be8df3d2c15bf6ac6c161cfc
#
_entry.id   9b8e08c0be8df3d2c15bf6ac6c161cfc
#
_cell.length_a   1.000
_cell.length_b   1.000
_cell.length_c   1.000
_cell.angle_alpha   90.00
_cell.angle_beta   90.00
_cell.angle_gamma   90.00
#
_symmetry.space_group_name_H-M   'P 1'
#
loop_
_entity.id
_entity.type
_entity.pdbx_description
1 polymer ?
#
loop_
_entity_poly.entity_id
_entity_poly.type
_entity_poly.pdbx_seq_one_letter_code
_entity_poly.pdbx_strand_id
1 'polypeptide(L)'
;MRVSPQARKKNPQLPEHWQVRAVTYEVQGKDKTVFTSLPAKQFSAQQVATLYHERWEIELGFRDIKSSMQDNTLTLRSKTVDLVYQELWGVLLGYNVVRREASQAAVAHQRAPSEISFKFACQFIAAQLVVMADALSPGNTPRRLADLRGSIGLLFIKKRPRPSTPRTVKMSKTRYPVDRKAAPLK
;
A
#
# COMPACT_ATOMS: atom_id res chain seq x y z
N MET A 1 -1.16 -25.24 -13.85
CA MET A 1 -0.04 -25.34 -12.87
C MET A 1 -0.26 -26.57 -11.99
N ARG A 2 0.79 -27.26 -11.63
CA ARG A 2 0.73 -28.41 -10.69
C ARG A 2 0.88 -27.89 -9.26
N VAL A 3 0.02 -28.35 -8.36
CA VAL A 3 0.10 -27.99 -6.93
C VAL A 3 1.24 -28.78 -6.29
N SER A 4 2.03 -28.12 -5.44
CA SER A 4 3.18 -28.79 -4.82
C SER A 4 2.76 -29.92 -3.89
N PRO A 5 3.55 -31.03 -3.82
CA PRO A 5 3.26 -32.13 -2.89
C PRO A 5 3.15 -31.68 -1.43
N GLN A 6 3.94 -30.68 -1.02
CA GLN A 6 3.89 -30.14 0.33
C GLN A 6 2.58 -29.40 0.62
N ALA A 7 2.04 -28.63 -0.35
CA ALA A 7 0.75 -27.96 -0.20
C ALA A 7 -0.39 -28.98 -0.09
N ARG A 8 -0.36 -30.04 -0.91
CA ARG A 8 -1.34 -31.14 -0.83
C ARG A 8 -1.24 -31.94 0.46
N LYS A 9 -0.04 -32.10 1.01
CA LYS A 9 0.13 -32.75 2.33
C LYS A 9 -0.49 -31.93 3.45
N LYS A 10 -0.42 -30.59 3.38
CA LYS A 10 -1.06 -29.69 4.35
C LYS A 10 -2.57 -29.58 4.16
N ASN A 11 -3.03 -29.66 2.93
CA ASN A 11 -4.45 -29.60 2.58
C ASN A 11 -4.76 -30.64 1.49
N PRO A 12 -5.20 -31.87 1.88
CA PRO A 12 -5.49 -32.96 0.92
C PRO A 12 -6.62 -32.66 -0.08
N GLN A 13 -7.46 -31.66 0.20
CA GLN A 13 -8.57 -31.29 -0.70
C GLN A 13 -8.10 -30.43 -1.89
N LEU A 14 -6.83 -30.00 -1.92
CA LEU A 14 -6.32 -29.24 -3.04
C LEU A 14 -6.24 -30.10 -4.30
N PRO A 15 -6.71 -29.60 -5.46
CA PRO A 15 -6.63 -30.32 -6.71
C PRO A 15 -5.16 -30.54 -7.11
N GLU A 16 -4.87 -31.60 -7.83
CA GLU A 16 -3.49 -31.86 -8.31
C GLU A 16 -3.05 -30.81 -9.34
N HIS A 17 -3.95 -30.41 -10.21
CA HIS A 17 -3.71 -29.44 -11.24
C HIS A 17 -4.65 -28.23 -11.09
N TRP A 18 -4.10 -27.07 -11.29
CA TRP A 18 -4.83 -25.82 -11.23
C TRP A 18 -4.74 -25.12 -12.59
N GLN A 19 -5.89 -24.81 -13.19
CA GLN A 19 -5.95 -24.03 -14.40
C GLN A 19 -5.80 -22.55 -14.06
N VAL A 20 -4.81 -21.89 -14.66
CA VAL A 20 -4.57 -20.47 -14.51
C VAL A 20 -4.41 -19.83 -15.88
N ARG A 21 -4.85 -18.60 -16.00
CA ARG A 21 -4.62 -17.77 -17.17
C ARG A 21 -3.28 -17.06 -17.05
N ALA A 22 -2.43 -17.17 -18.08
CA ALA A 22 -1.22 -16.39 -18.23
C ALA A 22 -1.51 -15.17 -19.10
N VAL A 23 -1.15 -13.98 -18.63
CA VAL A 23 -1.24 -12.73 -19.38
C VAL A 23 0.16 -12.17 -19.50
N THR A 24 0.67 -12.10 -20.74
CA THR A 24 1.98 -11.51 -21.04
C THR A 24 1.77 -10.11 -21.61
N TYR A 25 2.54 -9.15 -21.13
CA TYR A 25 2.51 -7.76 -21.56
C TYR A 25 3.90 -7.13 -21.44
N GLU A 26 4.18 -6.13 -22.25
CA GLU A 26 5.46 -5.45 -22.27
C GLU A 26 5.50 -4.25 -21.31
N VAL A 27 6.58 -4.10 -20.57
CA VAL A 27 6.88 -2.93 -19.74
C VAL A 27 8.33 -2.53 -19.94
N GLN A 28 8.53 -1.34 -20.49
CA GLN A 28 9.88 -0.79 -20.74
C GLN A 28 10.78 -1.72 -21.56
N GLY A 29 10.25 -2.30 -22.65
CA GLY A 29 10.96 -3.22 -23.52
C GLY A 29 11.21 -4.61 -22.92
N LYS A 30 10.51 -4.99 -21.84
CA LYS A 30 10.64 -6.31 -21.20
C LYS A 30 9.28 -6.97 -21.06
N ASP A 31 9.19 -8.19 -21.51
CA ASP A 31 8.02 -9.03 -21.34
C ASP A 31 7.83 -9.40 -19.86
N LYS A 32 6.61 -9.20 -19.38
CA LYS A 32 6.18 -9.64 -18.04
C LYS A 32 4.97 -10.54 -18.18
N THR A 33 4.99 -11.66 -17.47
CA THR A 33 3.86 -12.57 -17.43
C THR A 33 3.27 -12.59 -16.03
N VAL A 34 1.95 -12.40 -15.96
CA VAL A 34 1.15 -12.49 -14.75
C VAL A 34 0.20 -13.67 -14.84
N PHE A 35 0.15 -14.47 -13.79
CA PHE A 35 -0.82 -15.55 -13.65
C PHE A 35 -2.03 -15.06 -12.87
N THR A 36 -3.23 -15.34 -13.38
CA THR A 36 -4.48 -14.88 -12.77
C THR A 36 -5.59 -15.92 -12.86
N SER A 37 -6.51 -15.90 -11.92
CA SER A 37 -7.78 -16.64 -11.96
C SER A 37 -8.90 -15.86 -12.65
N LEU A 38 -8.69 -14.57 -12.99
CA LEU A 38 -9.70 -13.74 -13.64
C LEU A 38 -10.07 -14.25 -15.03
N PRO A 39 -11.36 -14.50 -15.32
CA PRO A 39 -11.81 -15.08 -16.57
C PRO A 39 -11.62 -14.13 -17.76
N ALA A 40 -11.14 -14.66 -18.88
CA ALA A 40 -10.85 -13.87 -20.08
C ALA A 40 -12.08 -13.19 -20.69
N LYS A 41 -13.27 -13.79 -20.48
CA LYS A 41 -14.54 -13.22 -20.98
C LYS A 41 -14.93 -11.91 -20.27
N GLN A 42 -14.52 -11.70 -19.03
CA GLN A 42 -14.91 -10.56 -18.20
C GLN A 42 -13.77 -9.53 -18.08
N PHE A 43 -12.52 -9.98 -18.16
CA PHE A 43 -11.35 -9.13 -17.95
C PHE A 43 -10.39 -9.26 -19.14
N SER A 44 -10.16 -8.18 -19.85
CA SER A 44 -9.17 -8.13 -20.93
C SER A 44 -7.74 -8.30 -20.37
N ALA A 45 -6.78 -8.63 -21.23
CA ALA A 45 -5.36 -8.70 -20.84
C ALA A 45 -4.85 -7.36 -20.31
N GLN A 46 -5.27 -6.26 -20.93
CA GLN A 46 -4.91 -4.90 -20.53
C GLN A 46 -5.44 -4.56 -19.14
N GLN A 47 -6.69 -4.91 -18.85
CA GLN A 47 -7.26 -4.70 -17.50
C GLN A 47 -6.52 -5.48 -16.43
N VAL A 48 -6.13 -6.74 -16.72
CA VAL A 48 -5.32 -7.55 -15.79
C VAL A 48 -3.95 -6.94 -15.57
N ALA A 49 -3.29 -6.45 -16.62
CA ALA A 49 -2.00 -5.77 -16.51
C ALA A 49 -2.10 -4.49 -15.67
N THR A 50 -3.11 -3.65 -15.90
CA THR A 50 -3.36 -2.42 -15.14
C THR A 50 -3.62 -2.75 -13.66
N LEU A 51 -4.51 -3.71 -13.37
CA LEU A 51 -4.80 -4.14 -12.01
C LEU A 51 -3.55 -4.66 -11.29
N TYR A 52 -2.69 -5.39 -11.99
CA TYR A 52 -1.45 -5.87 -11.39
C TYR A 52 -0.46 -4.73 -11.05
N HIS A 53 -0.46 -3.66 -11.81
CA HIS A 53 0.34 -2.47 -11.47
C HIS A 53 -0.15 -1.79 -10.19
N GLU A 54 -1.45 -1.84 -9.91
CA GLU A 54 -2.03 -1.30 -8.68
C GLU A 54 -1.69 -2.14 -7.43
N ARG A 55 -1.20 -3.37 -7.60
CA ARG A 55 -0.72 -4.21 -6.49
C ARG A 55 0.27 -3.49 -5.57
N TRP A 56 1.05 -2.58 -6.14
CA TRP A 56 2.01 -1.78 -5.38
C TRP A 56 1.37 -0.88 -4.33
N GLU A 57 0.11 -0.52 -4.50
CA GLU A 57 -0.65 0.28 -3.52
C GLU A 57 -0.77 -0.43 -2.16
N ILE A 58 -0.80 -1.76 -2.15
CA ILE A 58 -0.80 -2.56 -0.90
C ILE A 58 0.49 -2.32 -0.12
N GLU A 59 1.64 -2.34 -0.80
CA GLU A 59 2.95 -2.10 -0.17
C GLU A 59 3.08 -0.65 0.33
N LEU A 60 2.52 0.30 -0.43
CA LEU A 60 2.42 1.70 -0.02
C LEU A 60 1.53 1.85 1.22
N GLY A 61 0.39 1.15 1.28
CA GLY A 61 -0.50 1.14 2.44
C GLY A 61 0.20 0.64 3.70
N PHE A 62 0.94 -0.47 3.62
CA PHE A 62 1.73 -0.96 4.75
C PHE A 62 2.83 0.02 5.18
N ARG A 63 3.48 0.67 4.22
CA ARG A 63 4.47 1.71 4.52
C ARG A 63 3.81 2.90 5.23
N ASP A 64 2.66 3.34 4.76
CA ASP A 64 1.94 4.46 5.33
C ASP A 64 1.51 4.17 6.78
N ILE A 65 1.03 2.97 7.07
CA ILE A 65 0.71 2.56 8.44
C ILE A 65 1.97 2.55 9.31
N LYS A 66 3.05 1.91 8.85
CA LYS A 66 4.25 1.72 9.66
C LYS A 66 5.06 3.00 9.85
N SER A 67 5.17 3.82 8.80
CA SER A 67 6.10 4.95 8.78
C SER A 67 5.41 6.30 8.90
N SER A 68 4.19 6.46 8.36
CA SER A 68 3.53 7.76 8.32
C SER A 68 2.59 7.99 9.49
N MET A 69 1.91 6.95 9.96
CA MET A 69 1.01 7.06 11.11
C MET A 69 1.73 6.89 12.45
N GLN A 70 2.82 6.13 12.48
CA GLN A 70 3.41 5.69 13.75
C GLN A 70 4.92 6.00 13.87
N ASP A 71 5.45 6.85 12.98
CA ASP A 71 6.87 7.26 12.99
C ASP A 71 7.86 6.08 13.17
N ASN A 72 7.57 4.95 12.52
CA ASN A 72 8.30 3.67 12.60
C ASN A 72 8.26 2.96 13.97
N THR A 73 7.41 3.39 14.90
CA THR A 73 7.35 2.87 16.27
C THR A 73 6.04 2.16 16.58
N LEU A 74 5.51 1.34 15.65
CA LEU A 74 4.34 0.51 15.95
C LEU A 74 4.71 -0.49 17.04
N THR A 75 4.52 -0.09 18.28
CA THR A 75 4.66 -0.96 19.45
C THR A 75 3.28 -1.22 20.03
N LEU A 76 2.81 -2.44 19.88
CA LEU A 76 1.57 -2.85 20.53
C LEU A 76 1.85 -2.98 22.04
N ARG A 77 1.03 -2.29 22.84
CA ARG A 77 1.19 -2.25 24.31
C ARG A 77 0.42 -3.37 25.01
N SER A 78 -0.57 -3.91 24.36
CA SER A 78 -1.45 -4.95 24.89
C SER A 78 -0.73 -6.29 25.04
N LYS A 79 -1.05 -6.99 26.13
CA LYS A 79 -0.45 -8.30 26.46
C LYS A 79 -1.40 -9.47 26.19
N THR A 80 -2.70 -9.21 25.99
CA THR A 80 -3.69 -10.23 25.67
C THR A 80 -4.04 -10.21 24.19
N VAL A 81 -4.38 -11.35 23.62
CA VAL A 81 -4.69 -11.49 22.19
C VAL A 81 -5.82 -10.56 21.76
N ASP A 82 -6.90 -10.49 22.55
CA ASP A 82 -8.08 -9.67 22.22
C ASP A 82 -7.74 -8.18 22.19
N LEU A 83 -6.96 -7.70 23.15
CA LEU A 83 -6.52 -6.30 23.18
C LEU A 83 -5.54 -5.98 22.04
N VAL A 84 -4.68 -6.92 21.66
CA VAL A 84 -3.82 -6.78 20.46
C VAL A 84 -4.68 -6.62 19.20
N TYR A 85 -5.74 -7.40 19.04
CA TYR A 85 -6.68 -7.24 17.93
C TYR A 85 -7.37 -5.87 17.97
N GLN A 86 -7.79 -5.39 19.13
CA GLN A 86 -8.38 -4.06 19.27
C GLN A 86 -7.42 -2.95 18.82
N GLU A 87 -6.14 -3.01 19.25
CA GLU A 87 -5.13 -2.05 18.80
C GLU A 87 -4.93 -2.11 17.28
N LEU A 88 -4.84 -3.29 16.69
CA LEU A 88 -4.72 -3.46 15.24
C LEU A 88 -5.93 -2.90 14.48
N TRP A 89 -7.14 -3.19 14.96
CA TRP A 89 -8.35 -2.63 14.36
C TRP A 89 -8.41 -1.11 14.49
N GLY A 90 -7.98 -0.55 15.61
CA GLY A 90 -7.87 0.89 15.82
C GLY A 90 -6.94 1.55 14.80
N VAL A 91 -5.76 0.95 14.56
CA VAL A 91 -4.80 1.42 13.54
C VAL A 91 -5.39 1.35 12.14
N LEU A 92 -6.06 0.24 11.78
CA LEU A 92 -6.68 0.07 10.46
C LEU A 92 -7.84 1.04 10.25
N LEU A 93 -8.66 1.27 11.27
CA LEU A 93 -9.72 2.28 11.23
C LEU A 93 -9.14 3.68 11.01
N GLY A 94 -8.14 4.07 11.79
CA GLY A 94 -7.46 5.35 11.62
C GLY A 94 -6.89 5.53 10.22
N TYR A 95 -6.23 4.49 9.69
CA TYR A 95 -5.74 4.48 8.31
C TYR A 95 -6.86 4.71 7.30
N ASN A 96 -7.97 3.98 7.41
CA ASN A 96 -9.10 4.09 6.50
C ASN A 96 -9.77 5.47 6.57
N VAL A 97 -9.89 6.05 7.75
CA VAL A 97 -10.44 7.41 7.91
C VAL A 97 -9.56 8.44 7.21
N VAL A 98 -8.24 8.40 7.43
CA VAL A 98 -7.30 9.32 6.76
C VAL A 98 -7.34 9.13 5.24
N ARG A 99 -7.34 7.88 4.74
CA ARG A 99 -7.44 7.58 3.31
C ARG A 99 -8.75 8.08 2.71
N ARG A 100 -9.86 7.90 3.41
CA ARG A 100 -11.17 8.39 2.97
C ARG A 100 -11.17 9.91 2.83
N GLU A 101 -10.74 10.63 3.84
CA GLU A 101 -10.72 12.10 3.81
C GLU A 101 -9.75 12.62 2.75
N ALA A 102 -8.57 12.02 2.60
CA ALA A 102 -7.63 12.35 1.52
C ALA A 102 -8.22 12.08 0.13
N SER A 103 -8.94 10.97 -0.04
CA SER A 103 -9.61 10.63 -1.30
C SER A 103 -10.71 11.62 -1.65
N GLN A 104 -11.55 12.00 -0.69
CA GLN A 104 -12.61 12.99 -0.90
C GLN A 104 -12.02 14.38 -1.23
N ALA A 105 -10.94 14.76 -0.56
CA ALA A 105 -10.23 15.99 -0.84
C ALA A 105 -9.62 15.99 -2.25
N ALA A 106 -9.04 14.88 -2.70
CA ALA A 106 -8.49 14.73 -4.05
C ALA A 106 -9.57 14.90 -5.12
N VAL A 107 -10.72 14.24 -4.95
CA VAL A 107 -11.86 14.34 -5.89
C VAL A 107 -12.35 15.78 -5.98
N ALA A 108 -12.51 16.50 -4.85
CA ALA A 108 -12.92 17.90 -4.83
C ALA A 108 -11.95 18.83 -5.58
N HIS A 109 -10.67 18.44 -5.69
CA HIS A 109 -9.64 19.16 -6.44
C HIS A 109 -9.35 18.56 -7.83
N GLN A 110 -10.22 17.68 -8.34
CA GLN A 110 -10.07 17.00 -9.64
C GLN A 110 -8.72 16.27 -9.78
N ARG A 111 -8.28 15.60 -8.70
CA ARG A 111 -7.01 14.87 -8.62
C ARG A 111 -7.23 13.40 -8.31
N ALA A 112 -6.24 12.59 -8.64
CA ALA A 112 -6.24 11.19 -8.21
C ALA A 112 -5.91 11.09 -6.70
N PRO A 113 -6.56 10.18 -5.94
CA PRO A 113 -6.25 9.99 -4.52
C PRO A 113 -4.77 9.68 -4.22
N SER A 114 -4.08 9.04 -5.16
CA SER A 114 -2.64 8.74 -5.08
C SER A 114 -1.73 9.98 -5.21
N GLU A 115 -2.26 11.13 -5.62
CA GLU A 115 -1.51 12.38 -5.72
C GLU A 115 -1.47 13.15 -4.39
N ILE A 116 -2.32 12.83 -3.41
CA ILE A 116 -2.29 13.43 -2.07
C ILE A 116 -1.23 12.73 -1.20
N SER A 117 -0.46 13.52 -0.47
CA SER A 117 0.50 13.00 0.48
C SER A 117 -0.19 12.43 1.71
N PHE A 118 -0.22 11.11 1.85
CA PHE A 118 -0.80 10.46 3.02
C PHE A 118 -0.15 10.93 4.33
N LYS A 119 1.17 11.04 4.37
CA LYS A 119 1.90 11.48 5.56
C LYS A 119 1.45 12.87 6.03
N PHE A 120 1.41 13.83 5.12
CA PHE A 120 0.99 15.19 5.48
C PHE A 120 -0.51 15.27 5.80
N ALA A 121 -1.35 14.52 5.08
CA ALA A 121 -2.77 14.42 5.41
C ALA A 121 -2.99 13.86 6.82
N CYS A 122 -2.27 12.79 7.20
CA CYS A 122 -2.34 12.20 8.53
C CYS A 122 -1.92 13.20 9.62
N GLN A 123 -0.78 13.87 9.44
CA GLN A 123 -0.30 14.89 10.40
C GLN A 123 -1.27 16.07 10.51
N PHE A 124 -1.79 16.54 9.39
CA PHE A 124 -2.74 17.65 9.37
C PHE A 124 -4.06 17.29 10.05
N ILE A 125 -4.62 16.11 9.76
CA ILE A 125 -5.83 15.61 10.41
C ILE A 125 -5.61 15.49 11.92
N ALA A 126 -4.49 14.88 12.35
CA ALA A 126 -4.17 14.73 13.76
C ALA A 126 -4.10 16.09 14.49
N ALA A 127 -3.43 17.10 13.90
CA ALA A 127 -3.36 18.43 14.45
C ALA A 127 -4.75 19.10 14.52
N GLN A 128 -5.56 18.96 13.46
CA GLN A 128 -6.91 19.54 13.45
C GLN A 128 -7.85 18.87 14.45
N LEU A 129 -7.74 17.57 14.69
CA LEU A 129 -8.53 16.88 15.70
C LEU A 129 -8.27 17.43 17.12
N VAL A 130 -7.02 17.76 17.44
CA VAL A 130 -6.67 18.40 18.72
C VAL A 130 -7.33 19.78 18.82
N VAL A 131 -7.20 20.61 17.79
CA VAL A 131 -7.82 21.96 17.76
C VAL A 131 -9.34 21.89 17.80
N MET A 132 -9.94 20.90 17.13
CA MET A 132 -11.38 20.74 17.07
C MET A 132 -11.98 20.18 18.36
N ALA A 133 -11.23 19.43 19.16
CA ALA A 133 -11.72 18.85 20.41
C ALA A 133 -12.26 19.92 21.38
N ASP A 134 -11.64 21.10 21.41
CA ASP A 134 -12.04 22.20 22.30
C ASP A 134 -13.01 23.20 21.64
N ALA A 135 -13.14 23.18 20.31
CA ALA A 135 -13.84 24.24 19.57
C ALA A 135 -15.12 23.79 18.84
N LEU A 136 -15.52 22.53 18.98
CA LEU A 136 -16.68 21.99 18.23
C LEU A 136 -18.00 22.25 18.95
N SER A 137 -18.77 23.20 18.40
CA SER A 137 -20.22 23.12 18.50
C SER A 137 -20.73 22.19 17.39
N PRO A 138 -21.70 21.28 17.66
CA PRO A 138 -22.21 20.30 16.67
C PRO A 138 -22.63 20.92 15.33
N GLY A 139 -23.21 22.13 15.33
CA GLY A 139 -23.63 22.81 14.12
C GLY A 139 -22.51 23.24 13.18
N ASN A 140 -21.28 23.36 13.66
CA ASN A 140 -20.13 23.81 12.87
C ASN A 140 -19.33 22.63 12.24
N THR A 141 -19.62 21.40 12.60
CA THR A 141 -18.91 20.20 12.13
C THR A 141 -18.88 20.09 10.59
N PRO A 142 -19.98 20.27 9.84
CA PRO A 142 -19.95 20.16 8.39
C PRO A 142 -19.02 21.19 7.74
N ARG A 143 -19.03 22.42 8.22
CA ARG A 143 -18.15 23.49 7.72
C ARG A 143 -16.68 23.17 8.00
N ARG A 144 -16.37 22.73 9.22
CA ARG A 144 -15.00 22.34 9.60
C ARG A 144 -14.46 21.19 8.79
N LEU A 145 -15.32 20.20 8.48
CA LEU A 145 -14.94 19.09 7.58
C LEU A 145 -14.68 19.57 6.15
N ALA A 146 -15.47 20.51 5.65
CA ALA A 146 -15.22 21.10 4.33
C ALA A 146 -13.89 21.86 4.29
N ASP A 147 -13.60 22.69 5.31
CA ASP A 147 -12.34 23.42 5.44
C ASP A 147 -11.15 22.47 5.55
N LEU A 148 -11.29 21.38 6.33
CA LEU A 148 -10.29 20.32 6.46
C LEU A 148 -9.97 19.67 5.11
N ARG A 149 -10.99 19.29 4.35
CA ARG A 149 -10.83 18.67 3.01
C ARG A 149 -10.22 19.64 2.02
N GLY A 150 -10.61 20.92 2.04
CA GLY A 150 -10.00 21.96 1.24
C GLY A 150 -8.49 22.06 1.50
N SER A 151 -8.09 22.05 2.76
CA SER A 151 -6.68 22.11 3.15
C SER A 151 -5.90 20.83 2.77
N ILE A 152 -6.48 19.66 2.99
CA ILE A 152 -5.86 18.36 2.59
C ILE A 152 -5.66 18.32 1.08
N GLY A 153 -6.61 18.84 0.30
CA GLY A 153 -6.54 18.88 -1.15
C GLY A 153 -5.35 19.67 -1.70
N LEU A 154 -4.68 20.49 -0.89
CA LEU A 154 -3.47 21.21 -1.26
C LEU A 154 -2.16 20.45 -0.96
N LEU A 155 -2.24 19.30 -0.28
CA LEU A 155 -1.07 18.51 0.15
C LEU A 155 -0.59 17.53 -0.93
N PHE A 156 -0.23 18.04 -2.10
CA PHE A 156 0.16 17.20 -3.26
C PHE A 156 1.57 16.62 -3.13
N ILE A 157 1.72 15.40 -3.65
CA ILE A 157 3.03 14.80 -3.88
C ILE A 157 3.58 15.38 -5.20
N LYS A 158 4.67 16.15 -5.12
CA LYS A 158 5.40 16.56 -6.32
C LYS A 158 5.94 15.32 -7.04
N LYS A 159 5.57 15.12 -8.30
CA LYS A 159 6.15 14.08 -9.14
C LYS A 159 7.65 14.34 -9.28
N ARG A 160 8.47 13.54 -8.59
CA ARG A 160 9.92 13.59 -8.78
C ARG A 160 10.27 12.75 -10.00
N PRO A 161 11.11 13.23 -10.93
CA PRO A 161 11.65 12.38 -11.97
C PRO A 161 12.35 11.20 -11.29
N ARG A 162 11.99 9.98 -11.70
CA ARG A 162 12.65 8.77 -11.18
C ARG A 162 14.11 8.81 -11.66
N PRO A 163 15.10 8.67 -10.78
CA PRO A 163 16.47 8.51 -11.23
C PRO A 163 16.54 7.27 -12.12
N SER A 164 17.13 7.40 -13.29
CA SER A 164 17.32 6.31 -14.27
C SER A 164 18.44 5.34 -13.87
N THR A 165 19.05 5.54 -12.71
CA THR A 165 20.13 4.67 -12.22
C THR A 165 19.61 3.27 -11.91
N PRO A 166 20.17 2.23 -12.53
CA PRO A 166 19.80 0.85 -12.22
C PRO A 166 20.10 0.56 -10.75
N ARG A 167 19.11 0.07 -10.04
CA ARG A 167 19.33 -0.37 -8.65
C ARG A 167 20.15 -1.65 -8.67
N THR A 168 21.18 -1.69 -7.83
CA THR A 168 21.91 -2.93 -7.57
C THR A 168 20.93 -3.94 -6.97
N VAL A 169 20.72 -5.05 -7.67
CA VAL A 169 19.86 -6.12 -7.16
C VAL A 169 20.62 -6.80 -6.04
N LYS A 170 20.07 -6.82 -4.83
CA LYS A 170 20.63 -7.54 -3.70
C LYS A 170 20.50 -9.04 -4.00
N MET A 171 21.56 -9.65 -4.49
CA MET A 171 21.55 -11.04 -4.96
C MET A 171 21.64 -12.08 -3.85
N SER A 172 21.93 -11.66 -2.63
CA SER A 172 22.04 -12.54 -1.47
C SER A 172 21.24 -11.99 -0.30
N LYS A 173 20.53 -12.88 0.39
CA LYS A 173 19.88 -12.57 1.68
C LYS A 173 20.85 -12.61 2.86
N THR A 174 22.12 -12.87 2.62
CA THR A 174 23.15 -12.91 3.64
C THR A 174 23.45 -11.52 4.16
N ARG A 175 23.80 -11.43 5.44
CA ARG A 175 24.12 -10.18 6.14
C ARG A 175 25.33 -9.47 5.52
N TYR A 176 26.20 -10.22 4.87
CA TYR A 176 27.40 -9.75 4.18
C TYR A 176 27.28 -10.11 2.69
N PRO A 177 26.91 -9.15 1.82
CA PRO A 177 26.90 -9.40 0.39
C PRO A 177 28.32 -9.72 -0.09
N VAL A 178 28.47 -10.79 -0.85
CA VAL A 178 29.75 -11.16 -1.46
C VAL A 178 30.08 -10.12 -2.55
N ASP A 179 31.21 -9.48 -2.43
CA ASP A 179 31.75 -8.65 -3.50
C ASP A 179 32.30 -9.57 -4.61
N ARG A 180 31.60 -9.64 -5.73
CA ARG A 180 32.01 -10.45 -6.88
C ARG A 180 33.19 -9.92 -7.64
N LYS A 181 33.62 -8.68 -7.35
CA LYS A 181 34.83 -8.06 -7.92
C LYS A 181 36.08 -8.27 -7.04
N ALA A 182 35.86 -8.70 -5.79
CA ALA A 182 36.96 -9.05 -4.94
C ALA A 182 37.69 -10.30 -5.45
N ALA A 183 39.00 -10.26 -5.52
CA ALA A 183 39.79 -11.44 -5.84
C ALA A 183 39.52 -12.55 -4.80
N PRO A 184 39.46 -13.84 -5.21
CA PRO A 184 39.28 -14.91 -4.25
C PRO A 184 40.37 -14.88 -3.20
N LEU A 185 39.97 -14.93 -1.94
CA LEU A 185 40.94 -15.07 -0.83
C LEU A 185 41.74 -16.35 -1.06
N LYS A 186 43.06 -16.21 -1.12
CA LYS A 186 43.99 -17.34 -1.22
C LYS A 186 44.00 -18.13 0.08
#